data_747103bc3cfa5ea6245b709b7ced120d
#
_entry.id   747103bc3cfa5ea6245b709b7ced120d
#
_cell.length_a   1.000
_cell.length_b   1.000
_cell.length_c   1.000
_cell.angle_alpha   90.00
_cell.angle_beta   90.00
_cell.angle_gamma   90.00
#
_symmetry.space_group_name_H-M   'P 1'
#
loop_
_entity.id
_entity.type
_entity.pdbx_description
1 polymer ?
#
loop_
_entity_poly.entity_id
_entity_poly.type
_entity_poly.pdbx_seq_one_letter_code
_entity_poly.pdbx_strand_id
1 'polypeptide(L)'
;MQALWFFNTLVRVWVSEVEGQDGLSVLEHWAPYGDSPPLHIHHTEDEVFIVLEGEVRFLVGDTSRRVLPFEEILAPKGVPHTYRVESPEGARWVTVTAHRDFERFVRAMSRPAEREALPPPAGPPTPEEMERIVRIAETYGIEFVRAS
;
A
#
# COMPACT_ATOMS: atom_id res chain seq x y z
N MET A 1 10.06 16.37 2.67
CA MET A 1 9.25 15.14 2.82
C MET A 1 9.91 14.03 2.03
N GLN A 2 10.14 12.88 2.65
CA GLN A 2 10.81 11.76 1.99
C GLN A 2 9.90 11.11 0.94
N ALA A 3 10.45 10.87 -0.24
CA ALA A 3 9.74 10.22 -1.35
C ALA A 3 10.43 8.91 -1.73
N LEU A 4 9.64 7.87 -1.90
CA LEU A 4 10.12 6.51 -2.17
C LEU A 4 9.40 5.94 -3.39
N TRP A 5 10.13 5.18 -4.19
CA TRP A 5 9.51 4.35 -5.23
C TRP A 5 9.30 2.95 -4.68
N PHE A 6 8.03 2.61 -4.51
CA PHE A 6 7.56 1.35 -3.94
C PHE A 6 6.76 0.60 -5.00
N PHE A 7 7.35 -0.43 -5.60
CA PHE A 7 6.81 -1.12 -6.76
C PHE A 7 6.48 -0.09 -7.86
N ASN A 8 5.22 0.00 -8.30
CA ASN A 8 4.80 0.94 -9.34
C ASN A 8 4.27 2.27 -8.77
N THR A 9 4.47 2.53 -7.48
CA THR A 9 3.88 3.69 -6.82
C THR A 9 4.94 4.66 -6.32
N LEU A 10 4.53 5.92 -6.19
CA LEU A 10 5.31 6.92 -5.47
C LEU A 10 4.70 7.03 -4.07
N VAL A 11 5.53 6.81 -3.05
CA VAL A 11 5.10 6.95 -1.65
C VAL A 11 5.80 8.16 -1.05
N ARG A 12 5.03 9.05 -0.43
CA ARG A 12 5.56 10.18 0.33
C ARG A 12 5.22 9.99 1.80
N VAL A 13 6.22 10.12 2.65
CA VAL A 13 6.05 9.90 4.09
C VAL A 13 5.58 11.21 4.73
N TRP A 14 4.33 11.25 5.16
CA TRP A 14 3.79 12.41 5.87
C TRP A 14 4.15 12.38 7.34
N VAL A 15 3.92 11.23 7.98
CA VAL A 15 4.34 10.98 9.37
C VAL A 15 4.98 9.61 9.41
N SER A 16 6.23 9.55 9.88
CA SER A 16 6.95 8.29 10.07
C SER A 16 6.67 7.71 11.44
N GLU A 17 6.67 6.40 11.52
CA GLU A 17 6.46 5.65 12.75
C GLU A 17 7.46 6.00 13.87
N VAL A 18 8.59 6.61 13.51
CA VAL A 18 9.62 7.00 14.49
C VAL A 18 9.38 8.38 15.10
N GLU A 19 8.43 9.16 14.57
CA GLU A 19 8.23 10.54 15.04
C GLU A 19 7.42 10.61 16.34
N GLY A 20 6.39 9.77 16.47
CA GLY A 20 5.56 9.70 17.67
C GLY A 20 5.99 8.59 18.61
N GLN A 21 5.15 8.31 19.59
CA GLN A 21 5.42 7.31 20.62
C GLN A 21 4.78 5.95 20.33
N ASP A 22 3.71 5.94 19.54
CA ASP A 22 2.87 4.74 19.35
C ASP A 22 3.06 4.06 17.99
N GLY A 23 4.05 4.51 17.21
CA GLY A 23 4.33 3.91 15.92
C GLY A 23 3.33 4.28 14.82
N LEU A 24 2.64 5.40 14.96
CA LEU A 24 1.70 5.87 13.96
C LEU A 24 2.43 6.27 12.69
N SER A 25 1.90 5.84 11.55
CA SER A 25 2.46 6.10 10.24
C SER A 25 1.37 6.66 9.31
N VAL A 26 1.70 7.71 8.57
CA VAL A 26 0.81 8.31 7.56
C VAL A 26 1.60 8.40 6.26
N LEU A 27 1.22 7.60 5.28
CA LEU A 27 1.90 7.52 3.98
C LEU A 27 0.95 7.92 2.86
N GLU A 28 1.40 8.77 1.97
CA GLU A 28 0.65 9.11 0.76
C GLU A 28 1.14 8.21 -0.37
N HIS A 29 0.20 7.60 -1.09
CA HIS A 29 0.49 6.77 -2.27
C HIS A 29 -0.07 7.44 -3.52
N TRP A 30 0.72 7.46 -4.58
CA TRP A 30 0.29 7.84 -5.92
C TRP A 30 0.56 6.65 -6.83
N ALA A 31 -0.49 6.09 -7.44
CA ALA A 31 -0.41 4.89 -8.25
C ALA A 31 -1.03 5.08 -9.63
N PRO A 32 -0.52 4.36 -10.65
CA PRO A 32 -1.07 4.46 -12.00
C PRO A 32 -2.39 3.70 -12.13
N TYR A 33 -3.11 4.02 -13.22
CA TYR A 33 -4.31 3.26 -13.58
C TYR A 33 -4.02 1.77 -13.62
N GLY A 34 -4.92 0.98 -13.05
CA GLY A 34 -4.84 -0.47 -13.07
C GLY A 34 -3.94 -1.07 -11.99
N ASP A 35 -3.23 -0.26 -11.22
CA ASP A 35 -2.40 -0.76 -10.14
C ASP A 35 -3.25 -1.53 -9.13
N SER A 36 -2.78 -2.72 -8.77
CA SER A 36 -3.51 -3.62 -7.87
C SER A 36 -2.53 -4.63 -7.26
N PRO A 37 -2.35 -4.61 -5.94
CA PRO A 37 -1.51 -5.62 -5.30
C PRO A 37 -2.24 -6.96 -5.24
N PRO A 38 -1.52 -8.07 -5.07
CA PRO A 38 -2.18 -9.34 -4.75
C PRO A 38 -3.00 -9.24 -3.46
N LEU A 39 -4.02 -10.07 -3.34
CA LEU A 39 -4.80 -10.17 -2.10
C LEU A 39 -3.88 -10.50 -0.93
N HIS A 40 -3.98 -9.76 0.17
CA HIS A 40 -3.07 -9.91 1.29
C HIS A 40 -3.76 -9.59 2.62
N ILE A 41 -3.11 -10.00 3.71
CA ILE A 41 -3.60 -9.81 5.08
C ILE A 41 -2.52 -9.10 5.87
N HIS A 42 -2.89 -8.04 6.60
CA HIS A 42 -2.05 -7.45 7.62
C HIS A 42 -2.43 -8.07 8.97
N HIS A 43 -1.56 -8.87 9.53
CA HIS A 43 -1.85 -9.58 10.78
C HIS A 43 -1.63 -8.75 12.04
N THR A 44 -0.95 -7.61 11.93
CA THR A 44 -0.51 -6.85 13.10
C THR A 44 -1.16 -5.49 13.24
N GLU A 45 -1.83 -4.98 12.21
CA GLU A 45 -2.37 -3.62 12.26
C GLU A 45 -3.59 -3.43 11.36
N ASP A 46 -4.47 -2.54 11.82
CA ASP A 46 -5.55 -2.01 10.97
C ASP A 46 -4.96 -1.02 9.97
N GLU A 47 -5.62 -0.85 8.83
CA GLU A 47 -5.27 0.19 7.86
C GLU A 47 -6.49 1.03 7.52
N VAL A 48 -6.32 2.34 7.55
CA VAL A 48 -7.32 3.26 7.02
C VAL A 48 -6.80 3.85 5.73
N PHE A 49 -7.60 3.82 4.68
CA PHE A 49 -7.30 4.44 3.40
C PHE A 49 -8.22 5.63 3.20
N ILE A 50 -7.65 6.78 2.82
CA ILE A 50 -8.40 8.00 2.53
C ILE A 50 -7.99 8.44 1.13
N VAL A 51 -8.93 8.39 0.17
CA VAL A 51 -8.64 8.79 -1.21
C VAL A 51 -8.60 10.31 -1.30
N LEU A 52 -7.57 10.84 -1.97
CA LEU A 52 -7.41 12.28 -2.20
C LEU A 52 -7.75 12.67 -3.63
N GLU A 53 -7.37 11.85 -4.60
CA GLU A 53 -7.63 12.07 -6.03
C GLU A 53 -7.91 10.75 -6.71
N GLY A 54 -8.79 10.77 -7.71
CA GLY A 54 -9.10 9.60 -8.52
C GLY A 54 -10.12 8.67 -7.88
N GLU A 55 -10.16 7.44 -8.36
CA GLU A 55 -11.06 6.39 -7.89
C GLU A 55 -10.30 5.12 -7.60
N VAL A 56 -10.59 4.51 -6.47
CA VAL A 56 -9.98 3.23 -6.10
C VAL A 56 -11.09 2.29 -5.65
N ARG A 57 -11.11 1.10 -6.24
CA ARG A 57 -12.01 0.04 -5.78
C ARG A 57 -11.27 -0.81 -4.77
N PHE A 58 -11.83 -0.91 -3.59
CA PHE A 58 -11.30 -1.76 -2.52
C PHE A 58 -12.14 -3.01 -2.37
N LEU A 59 -11.46 -4.14 -2.19
CA LEU A 59 -12.08 -5.38 -1.75
C LEU A 59 -11.56 -5.64 -0.34
N VAL A 60 -12.46 -5.64 0.64
CA VAL A 60 -12.12 -5.91 2.05
C VAL A 60 -13.03 -7.04 2.53
N GLY A 61 -12.45 -8.23 2.76
CA GLY A 61 -13.24 -9.43 2.99
C GLY A 61 -14.17 -9.68 1.79
N ASP A 62 -15.46 -9.75 2.05
CA ASP A 62 -16.48 -9.96 1.02
C ASP A 62 -17.09 -8.66 0.47
N THR A 63 -16.60 -7.50 0.96
CA THR A 63 -17.15 -6.20 0.57
C THR A 63 -16.31 -5.57 -0.52
N SER A 64 -16.93 -5.26 -1.66
CA SER A 64 -16.32 -4.48 -2.73
C SER A 64 -16.89 -3.07 -2.68
N ARG A 65 -16.02 -2.07 -2.63
CA ARG A 65 -16.46 -0.68 -2.52
C ARG A 65 -15.57 0.23 -3.36
N ARG A 66 -16.21 1.10 -4.13
CA ARG A 66 -15.56 2.17 -4.87
C ARG A 66 -15.41 3.37 -3.93
N VAL A 67 -14.18 3.82 -3.72
CA VAL A 67 -13.87 4.93 -2.84
C VAL A 67 -13.46 6.14 -3.67
N LEU A 68 -14.13 7.26 -3.45
CA LEU A 68 -13.95 8.52 -4.16
C LEU A 68 -13.20 9.53 -3.29
N PRO A 69 -12.74 10.68 -3.86
CA PRO A 69 -12.02 11.68 -3.08
C PRO A 69 -12.74 12.08 -1.79
N PHE A 70 -11.96 12.13 -0.70
CA PHE A 70 -12.39 12.44 0.66
C PHE A 70 -13.30 11.38 1.30
N GLU A 71 -13.42 10.22 0.67
CA GLU A 71 -14.02 9.05 1.29
C GLU A 71 -12.92 8.15 1.85
N GLU A 72 -13.27 7.35 2.84
CA GLU A 72 -12.35 6.45 3.54
C GLU A 72 -12.88 5.02 3.56
N ILE A 73 -11.97 4.08 3.79
CA ILE A 73 -12.31 2.69 4.06
C ILE A 73 -11.31 2.11 5.07
N LEU A 74 -11.81 1.29 5.97
CA LEU A 74 -10.99 0.54 6.92
C LEU A 74 -10.80 -0.88 6.42
N ALA A 75 -9.54 -1.32 6.38
CA ALA A 75 -9.18 -2.72 6.24
C ALA A 75 -8.74 -3.22 7.62
N PRO A 76 -9.62 -3.96 8.33
CA PRO A 76 -9.28 -4.44 9.67
C PRO A 76 -8.14 -5.44 9.66
N LYS A 77 -7.38 -5.45 10.74
CA LYS A 77 -6.35 -6.46 10.98
C LYS A 77 -6.92 -7.86 10.81
N GLY A 78 -6.21 -8.72 10.09
CA GLY A 78 -6.61 -10.10 9.86
C GLY A 78 -7.61 -10.33 8.74
N VAL A 79 -8.13 -9.27 8.11
CA VAL A 79 -9.09 -9.39 7.01
C VAL A 79 -8.37 -9.26 5.68
N PRO A 80 -8.52 -10.24 4.77
CA PRO A 80 -7.91 -10.15 3.44
C PRO A 80 -8.43 -8.94 2.67
N HIS A 81 -7.53 -8.22 2.02
CA HIS A 81 -7.92 -7.07 1.20
C HIS A 81 -6.98 -6.85 0.03
N THR A 82 -7.48 -6.13 -0.95
CA THR A 82 -6.74 -5.61 -2.08
C THR A 82 -7.46 -4.38 -2.62
N TYR A 83 -6.85 -3.73 -3.60
CA TYR A 83 -7.47 -2.60 -4.28
C TYR A 83 -7.11 -2.62 -5.75
N ARG A 84 -7.81 -1.79 -6.53
CA ARG A 84 -7.50 -1.53 -7.92
C ARG A 84 -7.78 -0.06 -8.23
N VAL A 85 -6.81 0.61 -8.83
CA VAL A 85 -6.98 1.99 -9.30
C VAL A 85 -7.81 1.98 -10.57
N GLU A 86 -8.95 2.67 -10.56
CA GLU A 86 -9.91 2.66 -11.66
C GLU A 86 -9.96 3.95 -12.47
N SER A 87 -9.36 5.03 -11.99
CA SER A 87 -9.32 6.29 -12.73
C SER A 87 -8.18 6.31 -13.75
N PRO A 88 -8.46 6.79 -14.99
CA PRO A 88 -7.44 6.77 -16.06
C PRO A 88 -6.15 7.53 -15.73
N GLU A 89 -6.24 8.59 -14.95
CA GLU A 89 -5.11 9.42 -14.55
C GLU A 89 -4.36 8.86 -13.33
N GLY A 90 -4.77 7.71 -12.83
CA GLY A 90 -4.24 7.18 -11.59
C GLY A 90 -4.99 7.69 -10.37
N ALA A 91 -4.49 7.39 -9.19
CA ALA A 91 -5.11 7.82 -7.95
C ALA A 91 -4.07 8.15 -6.89
N ARG A 92 -4.49 8.97 -5.92
CA ARG A 92 -3.68 9.30 -4.75
C ARG A 92 -4.51 9.06 -3.51
N TRP A 93 -3.91 8.43 -2.52
CA TRP A 93 -4.57 8.18 -1.25
C TRP A 93 -3.57 8.20 -0.12
N VAL A 94 -4.07 8.32 1.09
CA VAL A 94 -3.28 8.26 2.32
C VAL A 94 -3.62 6.97 3.03
N THR A 95 -2.59 6.27 3.51
CA THR A 95 -2.72 5.08 4.35
C THR A 95 -2.28 5.44 5.76
N VAL A 96 -3.12 5.13 6.75
CA VAL A 96 -2.81 5.34 8.16
C VAL A 96 -2.73 3.98 8.85
N THR A 97 -1.59 3.72 9.51
CA THR A 97 -1.34 2.50 10.27
C THR A 97 -0.72 2.84 11.62
N ALA A 98 -0.79 1.94 12.60
CA ALA A 98 -0.46 2.26 13.98
C ALA A 98 0.64 1.39 14.62
N HIS A 99 1.14 0.36 13.95
CA HIS A 99 2.07 -0.59 14.55
C HIS A 99 3.39 -0.76 13.79
N ARG A 100 3.77 0.22 12.98
CA ARG A 100 5.09 0.28 12.32
C ARG A 100 5.29 -0.67 11.15
N ASP A 101 4.62 -1.81 11.12
CA ASP A 101 4.95 -2.89 10.20
C ASP A 101 4.77 -2.54 8.74
N PHE A 102 3.66 -1.88 8.40
CA PHE A 102 3.45 -1.50 7.00
C PHE A 102 4.52 -0.52 6.51
N GLU A 103 4.83 0.50 7.28
CA GLU A 103 5.88 1.45 6.88
C GLU A 103 7.22 0.75 6.73
N ARG A 104 7.56 -0.17 7.64
CA ARG A 104 8.79 -0.93 7.56
C ARG A 104 8.85 -1.82 6.32
N PHE A 105 7.73 -2.44 5.97
CA PHE A 105 7.63 -3.20 4.74
C PHE A 105 7.85 -2.29 3.52
N VAL A 106 7.17 -1.14 3.47
CA VAL A 106 7.35 -0.17 2.39
C VAL A 106 8.82 0.22 2.25
N ARG A 107 9.49 0.53 3.36
CA ARG A 107 10.90 0.91 3.33
C ARG A 107 11.80 -0.23 2.89
N ALA A 108 11.50 -1.46 3.30
CA ALA A 108 12.30 -2.63 2.91
C ALA A 108 12.18 -2.94 1.41
N MET A 109 11.05 -2.61 0.78
CA MET A 109 10.76 -2.91 -0.62
C MET A 109 10.93 -1.72 -1.55
N SER A 110 11.27 -0.56 -1.03
CA SER A 110 11.37 0.66 -1.83
C SER A 110 12.82 1.11 -2.00
N ARG A 111 12.99 2.08 -2.88
CA ARG A 111 14.24 2.83 -3.06
C ARG A 111 13.91 4.32 -3.07
N PRO A 112 14.87 5.20 -2.77
CA PRO A 112 14.62 6.64 -2.87
C PRO A 112 14.13 6.99 -4.27
N ALA A 113 13.08 7.82 -4.35
CA ALA A 113 12.58 8.28 -5.63
C ALA A 113 13.61 9.23 -6.26
N GLU A 114 13.89 9.02 -7.54
CA GLU A 114 14.83 9.88 -8.27
C GLU A 114 14.20 11.24 -8.60
N ARG A 115 12.86 11.29 -8.59
CA ARG A 115 12.06 12.51 -8.80
C ARG A 115 10.69 12.30 -8.18
N GLU A 116 9.96 13.39 -7.94
CA GLU A 116 8.58 13.31 -7.43
C GLU A 116 7.59 13.05 -8.56
N ALA A 117 7.64 11.82 -9.07
CA ALA A 117 6.76 11.32 -10.13
C ALA A 117 6.64 9.81 -9.96
N LEU A 118 5.73 9.20 -10.68
CA LEU A 118 5.62 7.74 -10.70
C LEU A 118 6.92 7.12 -11.23
N PRO A 119 7.33 5.97 -10.70
CA PRO A 119 8.50 5.29 -11.23
C PRO A 119 8.24 4.78 -12.65
N PRO A 120 9.31 4.47 -13.41
CA PRO A 120 9.12 3.76 -14.67
C PRO A 120 8.35 2.46 -14.43
N PRO A 121 7.41 2.08 -15.32
CA PRO A 121 6.67 0.84 -15.16
C PRO A 121 7.61 -0.36 -15.07
N ALA A 122 7.42 -1.18 -14.05
CA ALA A 122 8.11 -2.45 -13.91
C ALA A 122 7.15 -3.57 -14.34
N GLY A 123 7.67 -4.57 -15.01
CA GLY A 123 6.90 -5.77 -15.32
C GLY A 123 6.56 -6.56 -14.05
N PRO A 124 5.76 -7.61 -14.16
CA PRO A 124 5.47 -8.47 -13.01
C PRO A 124 6.75 -9.08 -12.46
N PRO A 125 6.83 -9.31 -11.14
CA PRO A 125 8.02 -9.91 -10.54
C PRO A 125 8.20 -11.34 -11.05
N THR A 126 9.46 -11.76 -11.17
CA THR A 126 9.78 -13.16 -11.44
C THR A 126 9.35 -14.03 -10.26
N PRO A 127 9.20 -15.36 -10.43
CA PRO A 127 8.89 -16.24 -9.30
C PRO A 127 9.89 -16.12 -8.15
N GLU A 128 11.17 -15.94 -8.44
CA GLU A 128 12.21 -15.75 -7.42
C GLU A 128 12.06 -14.43 -6.68
N GLU A 129 11.80 -13.37 -7.42
CA GLU A 129 11.52 -12.06 -6.83
C GLU A 129 10.27 -12.11 -5.94
N MET A 130 9.22 -12.81 -6.40
CA MET A 130 7.99 -12.95 -5.63
C MET A 130 8.22 -13.73 -4.33
N GLU A 131 9.03 -14.78 -4.36
CA GLU A 131 9.40 -15.51 -3.14
C GLU A 131 10.11 -14.60 -2.13
N ARG A 132 11.00 -13.73 -2.62
CA ARG A 132 11.70 -12.77 -1.77
C ARG A 132 10.72 -11.77 -1.17
N ILE A 133 9.80 -11.24 -1.97
CA ILE A 133 8.76 -10.31 -1.51
C ILE A 133 7.92 -10.95 -0.40
N VAL A 134 7.49 -12.19 -0.61
CA VAL A 134 6.70 -12.95 0.37
C VAL A 134 7.44 -13.10 1.70
N ARG A 135 8.72 -13.46 1.65
CA ARG A 135 9.54 -13.61 2.86
C ARG A 135 9.70 -12.30 3.63
N ILE A 136 9.97 -11.21 2.90
CA ILE A 136 10.11 -9.89 3.54
C ILE A 136 8.79 -9.45 4.14
N ALA A 137 7.67 -9.64 3.42
CA ALA A 137 6.35 -9.30 3.90
C ALA A 137 6.01 -10.04 5.20
N GLU A 138 6.33 -11.34 5.28
CA GLU A 138 6.11 -12.14 6.49
C GLU A 138 6.86 -11.59 7.70
N THR A 139 8.04 -11.04 7.51
CA THR A 139 8.81 -10.38 8.57
C THR A 139 8.04 -9.24 9.22
N TYR A 140 7.16 -8.59 8.45
CA TYR A 140 6.37 -7.45 8.91
C TYR A 140 4.88 -7.80 9.08
N GLY A 141 4.57 -9.08 9.27
CA GLY A 141 3.21 -9.52 9.55
C GLY A 141 2.25 -9.45 8.37
N ILE A 142 2.77 -9.41 7.14
CA ILE A 142 1.95 -9.34 5.92
C ILE A 142 2.01 -10.68 5.20
N GLU A 143 0.84 -11.23 4.91
CA GLU A 143 0.70 -12.51 4.22
C GLU A 143 0.00 -12.30 2.88
N PHE A 144 0.60 -12.79 1.79
CA PHE A 144 -0.08 -12.84 0.50
C PHE A 144 -0.93 -14.10 0.43
N VAL A 145 -2.23 -13.92 0.12
CA VAL A 145 -3.18 -15.03 0.03
C VAL A 145 -3.00 -15.68 -1.34
N ARG A 146 -2.66 -16.96 -1.34
CA ARG A 146 -2.52 -17.70 -2.59
C ARG A 146 -3.88 -18.18 -3.05
N ALA A 147 -4.11 -18.12 -4.37
CA ALA A 147 -5.28 -18.74 -4.97
C ALA A 147 -5.17 -20.26 -4.77
N SER A 148 -6.22 -20.85 -4.23
CA SER A 148 -6.30 -22.31 -4.07
C SER A 148 -6.61 -22.99 -5.39
#